data_b9a0f191d6470458d8a8c250b039d8ba
#
_entry.id   b9a0f191d6470458d8a8c250b039d8ba
#
_cell.length_a   1.000
_cell.length_b   1.000
_cell.length_c   1.000
_cell.angle_alpha   90.00
_cell.angle_beta   90.00
_cell.angle_gamma   90.00
#
_symmetry.space_group_name_H-M   'P 1'
#
loop_
_entity.id
_entity.type
_entity.pdbx_description
1 polymer ?
#
loop_
_entity_poly.entity_id
_entity_poly.type
_entity_poly.pdbx_seq_one_letter_code
_entity_poly.pdbx_strand_id
1 'polypeptide(L)'
;IKGYEFRCSRNVFEMRREGEPWRACGYIVSMTELQRTKRKTYIDVETIIMDEALIERIDRYHTYLRDEWSILSRVVDSCAREQLDGEIRPHVYLLGNAVDLINPYFQAFGIKGVPPFGYSWYNGKMCLLHYVEHDEADAARLTGTLAGRMGSVTGYSDASYGNRFREDMRFIGEKPPRAKYMMAVRYMGEIYAIWCDYTDGLYYVNGKVPKGAENVFALTRDDASVNAIALRRTSKALASIVDM
;
A
#
# COMPACT_ATOMS: atom_id res chain seq x y z
N ILE A 1 -16.25 -16.56 22.54
CA ILE A 1 -16.08 -16.18 23.97
C ILE A 1 -17.40 -16.57 24.65
N LYS A 2 -17.40 -17.65 25.44
CA LYS A 2 -18.60 -18.13 26.13
C LYS A 2 -19.14 -17.04 27.09
N GLY A 3 -20.45 -16.80 27.04
CA GLY A 3 -21.14 -15.86 27.96
C GLY A 3 -21.13 -14.40 27.54
N TYR A 4 -20.69 -14.09 26.33
CA TYR A 4 -20.82 -12.77 25.76
C TYR A 4 -21.68 -12.77 24.51
N GLU A 5 -22.49 -11.74 24.37
CA GLU A 5 -23.24 -11.42 23.16
C GLU A 5 -22.55 -10.27 22.44
N PHE A 6 -22.57 -10.27 21.10
CA PHE A 6 -21.95 -9.26 20.25
C PHE A 6 -22.96 -8.71 19.26
N ARG A 7 -22.86 -7.42 18.96
CA ARG A 7 -23.59 -6.80 17.87
C ARG A 7 -22.77 -5.68 17.22
N CYS A 8 -23.10 -5.35 15.99
CA CYS A 8 -22.60 -4.17 15.32
C CYS A 8 -23.76 -3.20 15.07
N SER A 9 -23.64 -1.97 15.55
CA SER A 9 -24.64 -0.91 15.35
C SER A 9 -23.92 0.36 14.88
N ARG A 10 -24.27 0.84 13.67
CA ARG A 10 -23.72 2.09 13.10
C ARG A 10 -22.18 2.20 13.20
N ASN A 11 -21.43 1.20 12.79
CA ASN A 11 -19.97 1.19 12.86
C ASN A 11 -19.39 1.10 14.28
N VAL A 12 -20.19 0.80 15.28
CA VAL A 12 -19.73 0.50 16.64
C VAL A 12 -19.90 -0.98 16.89
N PHE A 13 -18.84 -1.64 17.26
CA PHE A 13 -18.87 -3.01 17.71
C PHE A 13 -19.08 -3.03 19.21
N GLU A 14 -20.15 -3.67 19.65
CA GLU A 14 -20.57 -3.67 21.06
C GLU A 14 -20.63 -5.09 21.58
N MET A 15 -20.34 -5.24 22.84
CA MET A 15 -20.43 -6.50 23.57
C MET A 15 -21.18 -6.33 24.89
N ARG A 16 -21.78 -7.43 25.37
CA ARG A 16 -22.34 -7.51 26.73
C ARG A 16 -22.28 -8.93 27.26
N ARG A 17 -22.33 -9.06 28.57
CA ARG A 17 -22.77 -10.32 29.20
C ARG A 17 -24.29 -10.35 29.27
N GLU A 18 -24.85 -11.55 29.32
CA GLU A 18 -26.30 -11.71 29.49
C GLU A 18 -26.81 -10.95 30.70
N GLY A 19 -27.83 -10.10 30.49
CA GLY A 19 -28.38 -9.23 31.53
C GLY A 19 -27.64 -7.90 31.79
N GLU A 20 -26.47 -7.67 31.16
CA GLU A 20 -25.73 -6.43 31.27
C GLU A 20 -26.06 -5.44 30.12
N PRO A 21 -25.82 -4.13 30.30
CA PRO A 21 -25.94 -3.16 29.23
C PRO A 21 -24.87 -3.37 28.16
N TRP A 22 -25.17 -2.99 26.92
CA TRP A 22 -24.23 -2.98 25.82
C TRP A 22 -23.11 -1.98 26.06
N ARG A 23 -21.87 -2.40 25.79
CA ARG A 23 -20.66 -1.55 25.88
C ARG A 23 -19.94 -1.57 24.55
N ALA A 24 -19.49 -0.42 24.09
CA ALA A 24 -18.64 -0.32 22.92
C ALA A 24 -17.32 -1.03 23.21
N CYS A 25 -16.87 -1.89 22.28
CA CYS A 25 -15.58 -2.58 22.34
C CYS A 25 -14.74 -2.39 21.06
N GLY A 26 -15.26 -1.65 20.08
CA GLY A 26 -14.53 -1.33 18.87
C GLY A 26 -15.33 -0.50 17.87
N TYR A 27 -14.65 -0.09 16.83
CA TYR A 27 -15.20 0.67 15.72
C TYR A 27 -14.87 -0.04 14.39
N ILE A 28 -15.82 -0.05 13.46
CA ILE A 28 -15.64 -0.55 12.11
C ILE A 28 -15.78 0.63 11.17
N VAL A 29 -14.71 0.97 10.46
CA VAL A 29 -14.69 2.18 9.61
C VAL A 29 -13.98 1.85 8.31
N SER A 30 -14.54 2.24 7.17
CA SER A 30 -13.85 2.14 5.89
C SER A 30 -12.85 3.28 5.70
N MET A 31 -11.75 3.04 4.98
CA MET A 31 -10.77 4.06 4.64
C MET A 31 -11.40 5.23 3.87
N THR A 32 -12.39 4.96 3.03
CA THR A 32 -13.14 5.99 2.28
C THR A 32 -13.95 6.88 3.21
N GLU A 33 -14.54 6.31 4.26
CA GLU A 33 -15.29 7.09 5.27
C GLU A 33 -14.34 7.95 6.10
N LEU A 34 -13.18 7.41 6.50
CA LEU A 34 -12.14 8.14 7.21
C LEU A 34 -11.62 9.35 6.43
N GLN A 35 -11.52 9.24 5.10
CA GLN A 35 -11.15 10.35 4.24
C GLN A 35 -12.13 11.53 4.33
N ARG A 36 -13.42 11.23 4.50
CA ARG A 36 -14.50 12.23 4.55
C ARG A 36 -14.70 12.81 5.96
N THR A 37 -14.41 12.05 7.00
CA THR A 37 -14.74 12.37 8.38
C THR A 37 -13.56 13.02 9.12
N LYS A 38 -13.32 14.31 8.90
CA LYS A 38 -12.16 15.05 9.44
C LYS A 38 -12.16 15.29 10.96
N ARG A 39 -13.22 14.91 11.73
CA ARG A 39 -13.41 15.37 13.12
C ARG A 39 -13.84 14.28 14.12
N LYS A 40 -13.78 13.01 13.76
CA LYS A 40 -14.15 11.97 14.70
C LYS A 40 -12.92 11.58 15.52
N THR A 41 -12.98 11.77 16.82
CA THR A 41 -11.98 11.30 17.77
C THR A 41 -12.37 9.89 18.20
N TYR A 42 -11.44 8.97 18.14
CA TYR A 42 -11.63 7.61 18.65
C TYR A 42 -10.87 7.51 19.97
N ILE A 43 -11.64 7.51 21.07
CA ILE A 43 -11.10 7.45 22.42
C ILE A 43 -10.89 5.98 22.79
N ASP A 44 -9.88 5.69 23.58
CA ASP A 44 -9.57 4.37 24.13
C ASP A 44 -9.28 3.28 23.09
N VAL A 45 -8.80 3.67 21.92
CA VAL A 45 -8.37 2.69 20.90
C VAL A 45 -6.94 2.27 21.16
N GLU A 46 -6.76 1.02 21.56
CA GLU A 46 -5.45 0.40 21.80
C GLU A 46 -4.89 -0.32 20.58
N THR A 47 -5.77 -0.73 19.67
CA THR A 47 -5.40 -1.53 18.51
C THR A 47 -6.18 -1.10 17.28
N ILE A 48 -5.46 -0.93 16.18
CA ILE A 48 -6.01 -0.70 14.84
C ILE A 48 -5.66 -1.91 13.98
N ILE A 49 -6.68 -2.55 13.40
CA ILE A 49 -6.50 -3.65 12.47
C ILE A 49 -7.04 -3.18 11.12
N MET A 50 -6.20 -3.21 10.11
CA MET A 50 -6.58 -2.95 8.72
C MET A 50 -6.44 -4.25 7.94
N ASP A 51 -7.57 -4.80 7.53
CA ASP A 51 -7.61 -5.97 6.67
C ASP A 51 -7.48 -5.58 5.20
N GLU A 52 -6.93 -6.48 4.38
CA GLU A 52 -6.66 -6.23 2.95
C GLU A 52 -5.82 -4.97 2.70
N ALA A 53 -4.83 -4.69 3.57
CA ALA A 53 -3.96 -3.52 3.39
C ALA A 53 -3.17 -3.56 2.07
N LEU A 54 -2.85 -4.75 1.56
CA LEU A 54 -2.22 -4.93 0.26
C LEU A 54 -3.27 -5.30 -0.79
N ILE A 55 -3.59 -4.35 -1.65
CA ILE A 55 -4.65 -4.48 -2.66
C ILE A 55 -4.10 -5.14 -3.91
N GLU A 56 -4.76 -6.20 -4.38
CA GLU A 56 -4.50 -6.75 -5.70
C GLU A 56 -5.11 -5.83 -6.77
N ARG A 57 -4.26 -5.25 -7.62
CA ARG A 57 -4.69 -4.39 -8.73
C ARG A 57 -5.21 -5.25 -9.87
N ILE A 58 -6.47 -5.65 -9.80
CA ILE A 58 -7.13 -6.45 -10.82
C ILE A 58 -7.63 -5.55 -11.96
N ASP A 59 -8.08 -4.36 -11.62
CA ASP A 59 -8.64 -3.40 -12.56
C ASP A 59 -8.43 -1.93 -12.10
N ARG A 60 -8.97 -0.99 -12.87
CA ARG A 60 -8.89 0.44 -12.54
C ARG A 60 -9.68 0.89 -11.31
N TYR A 61 -10.50 0.04 -10.74
CA TYR A 61 -11.32 0.35 -9.56
C TYR A 61 -10.70 -0.17 -8.27
N HIS A 62 -9.90 -1.24 -8.35
CA HIS A 62 -9.16 -1.80 -7.22
C HIS A 62 -7.80 -1.11 -7.10
N THR A 63 -7.83 0.12 -6.59
CA THR A 63 -6.63 0.94 -6.43
C THR A 63 -6.59 1.54 -5.04
N TYR A 64 -5.39 1.86 -4.59
CA TYR A 64 -5.22 2.59 -3.34
C TYR A 64 -5.87 3.97 -3.42
N LEU A 65 -6.39 4.44 -2.29
CA LEU A 65 -6.87 5.82 -2.19
C LEU A 65 -5.69 6.77 -2.39
N ARG A 66 -5.98 7.93 -2.98
CA ARG A 66 -4.99 8.99 -3.01
C ARG A 66 -4.65 9.40 -1.58
N ASP A 67 -3.36 9.43 -1.26
CA ASP A 67 -2.85 9.77 0.07
C ASP A 67 -3.28 8.79 1.18
N GLU A 68 -3.46 7.49 0.85
CA GLU A 68 -3.95 6.45 1.77
C GLU A 68 -3.11 6.34 3.04
N TRP A 69 -1.78 6.38 2.92
CA TRP A 69 -0.88 6.41 4.07
C TRP A 69 -1.16 7.61 4.99
N SER A 70 -1.38 8.80 4.43
CA SER A 70 -1.70 9.98 5.20
C SER A 70 -3.06 9.89 5.90
N ILE A 71 -4.02 9.16 5.31
CA ILE A 71 -5.32 8.91 5.94
C ILE A 71 -5.13 8.01 7.16
N LEU A 72 -4.43 6.90 7.01
CA LEU A 72 -4.14 5.99 8.12
C LEU A 72 -3.36 6.70 9.24
N SER A 73 -2.30 7.45 8.89
CA SER A 73 -1.50 8.20 9.87
C SER A 73 -2.33 9.16 10.69
N ARG A 74 -3.29 9.87 10.08
CA ARG A 74 -4.22 10.76 10.81
C ARG A 74 -5.16 10.00 11.73
N VAL A 75 -5.57 8.79 11.39
CA VAL A 75 -6.39 7.95 12.27
C VAL A 75 -5.58 7.53 13.49
N VAL A 76 -4.36 7.05 13.27
CA VAL A 76 -3.42 6.70 14.35
C VAL A 76 -3.20 7.90 15.27
N ASP A 77 -2.91 9.08 14.70
CA ASP A 77 -2.73 10.32 15.45
C ASP A 77 -4.00 10.71 16.27
N SER A 78 -5.18 10.52 15.70
CA SER A 78 -6.45 10.81 16.41
C SER A 78 -6.72 9.87 17.58
N CYS A 79 -6.25 8.63 17.51
CA CYS A 79 -6.34 7.65 18.58
C CYS A 79 -5.27 7.89 19.67
N ALA A 80 -4.10 8.42 19.29
CA ALA A 80 -2.97 8.62 20.20
C ALA A 80 -3.08 9.89 21.07
N ARG A 81 -3.93 10.86 20.72
CA ARG A 81 -3.96 12.22 21.31
C ARG A 81 -4.19 12.29 22.82
N GLU A 82 -4.87 11.31 23.40
CA GLU A 82 -5.22 11.34 24.82
C GLU A 82 -4.40 10.35 25.67
N GLN A 83 -3.39 9.71 25.08
CA GLN A 83 -2.57 8.73 25.78
C GLN A 83 -1.35 9.41 26.40
N LEU A 84 -1.48 9.82 27.67
CA LEU A 84 -0.43 10.53 28.42
C LEU A 84 0.40 9.62 29.33
N ASP A 85 0.14 8.30 29.30
CA ASP A 85 0.80 7.32 30.16
C ASP A 85 2.21 6.90 29.73
N GLY A 86 2.69 7.43 28.61
CA GLY A 86 4.02 7.13 28.07
C GLY A 86 4.10 5.80 27.30
N GLU A 87 3.02 5.05 27.20
CA GLU A 87 2.96 3.88 26.33
C GLU A 87 2.72 4.27 24.87
N ILE A 88 3.38 3.57 23.95
CA ILE A 88 3.20 3.78 22.51
C ILE A 88 1.94 3.03 22.07
N ARG A 89 0.83 3.77 21.90
CA ARG A 89 -0.45 3.26 21.41
C ARG A 89 -1.00 4.18 20.31
N PRO A 90 -1.88 3.72 19.42
CA PRO A 90 -2.34 2.33 19.23
C PRO A 90 -1.30 1.45 18.52
N HIS A 91 -1.38 0.15 18.76
CA HIS A 91 -0.68 -0.83 17.91
C HIS A 91 -1.44 -0.95 16.59
N VAL A 92 -0.72 -0.90 15.47
CA VAL A 92 -1.31 -0.97 14.14
C VAL A 92 -0.92 -2.27 13.46
N TYR A 93 -1.91 -3.05 13.06
CA TYR A 93 -1.73 -4.30 12.31
C TYR A 93 -2.28 -4.11 10.91
N LEU A 94 -1.40 -4.22 9.91
CA LEU A 94 -1.76 -4.21 8.50
C LEU A 94 -1.70 -5.65 8.01
N LEU A 95 -2.86 -6.20 7.67
CA LEU A 95 -2.99 -7.58 7.19
C LEU A 95 -3.17 -7.55 5.67
N GLY A 96 -2.55 -8.47 4.98
CA GLY A 96 -2.69 -8.56 3.52
C GLY A 96 -1.93 -9.76 2.94
N ASN A 97 -2.34 -10.16 1.76
CA ASN A 97 -1.62 -11.15 0.98
C ASN A 97 -0.44 -10.51 0.25
N ALA A 98 0.59 -11.30 -0.07
CA ALA A 98 1.72 -10.85 -0.85
C ALA A 98 1.30 -10.69 -2.33
N VAL A 99 0.88 -9.49 -2.71
CA VAL A 99 0.36 -9.22 -4.07
C VAL A 99 1.27 -8.29 -4.86
N ASP A 100 1.50 -7.08 -4.42
CA ASP A 100 2.27 -6.06 -5.12
C ASP A 100 3.28 -5.39 -4.18
N LEU A 101 4.53 -5.29 -4.61
CA LEU A 101 5.58 -4.57 -3.88
C LEU A 101 5.38 -3.06 -3.92
N ILE A 102 4.69 -2.55 -4.94
CA ILE A 102 4.43 -1.12 -5.12
C ILE A 102 3.13 -0.76 -4.43
N ASN A 103 3.21 -0.48 -3.14
CA ASN A 103 2.07 -0.09 -2.33
C ASN A 103 2.46 1.06 -1.37
N PRO A 104 1.49 1.85 -0.88
CA PRO A 104 1.77 3.03 -0.05
C PRO A 104 2.44 2.69 1.28
N TYR A 105 2.22 1.51 1.83
CA TYR A 105 2.77 1.10 3.12
C TYR A 105 4.24 0.73 3.00
N PHE A 106 4.61 -0.07 2.00
CA PHE A 106 6.01 -0.43 1.74
C PHE A 106 6.84 0.82 1.41
N GLN A 107 6.26 1.74 0.65
CA GLN A 107 6.90 3.02 0.36
C GLN A 107 7.14 3.83 1.63
N ALA A 108 6.13 3.95 2.49
CA ALA A 108 6.23 4.72 3.75
C ALA A 108 7.27 4.14 4.71
N PHE A 109 7.39 2.82 4.79
CA PHE A 109 8.37 2.15 5.64
C PHE A 109 9.73 1.91 4.97
N GLY A 110 9.91 2.31 3.71
CA GLY A 110 11.17 2.16 2.98
C GLY A 110 11.50 0.71 2.63
N ILE A 111 10.48 -0.15 2.48
CA ILE A 111 10.63 -1.54 2.07
C ILE A 111 10.89 -1.56 0.57
N LYS A 112 12.09 -1.97 0.19
CA LYS A 112 12.54 -2.04 -1.21
C LYS A 112 12.75 -3.50 -1.61
N GLY A 113 12.06 -3.94 -2.66
CA GLY A 113 12.15 -5.32 -3.14
C GLY A 113 11.39 -6.32 -2.27
N VAL A 114 11.50 -7.60 -2.62
CA VAL A 114 10.83 -8.69 -1.91
C VAL A 114 11.47 -8.86 -0.52
N PRO A 115 10.69 -8.74 0.57
CA PRO A 115 11.23 -9.00 1.90
C PRO A 115 11.54 -10.49 2.07
N PRO A 116 12.50 -10.85 2.95
CA PRO A 116 12.73 -12.26 3.28
C PRO A 116 11.56 -12.83 4.07
N PHE A 117 11.33 -14.14 3.96
CA PHE A 117 10.38 -14.82 4.83
C PHE A 117 10.75 -14.68 6.31
N GLY A 118 9.75 -14.70 7.17
CA GLY A 118 9.90 -14.50 8.61
C GLY A 118 9.75 -13.03 9.01
N TYR A 119 10.45 -12.63 10.04
CA TYR A 119 10.35 -11.31 10.64
C TYR A 119 11.48 -10.38 10.20
N SER A 120 11.13 -9.19 9.78
CA SER A 120 12.09 -8.14 9.38
C SER A 120 11.68 -6.78 9.92
N TRP A 121 12.65 -6.03 10.48
CA TRP A 121 12.44 -4.68 10.96
C TRP A 121 12.78 -3.64 9.90
N TYR A 122 11.94 -2.63 9.78
CA TYR A 122 12.11 -1.51 8.85
C TYR A 122 11.98 -0.17 9.55
N ASN A 123 12.49 0.87 8.92
CA ASN A 123 12.41 2.26 9.35
C ASN A 123 12.76 2.47 10.84
N GLY A 124 13.98 2.08 11.24
CA GLY A 124 14.45 2.26 12.61
C GLY A 124 13.64 1.49 13.67
N LYS A 125 13.12 0.33 13.32
CA LYS A 125 12.24 -0.53 14.15
C LYS A 125 10.82 0.02 14.36
N MET A 126 10.36 0.93 13.52
CA MET A 126 8.96 1.38 13.56
C MET A 126 7.98 0.38 12.94
N CYS A 127 8.45 -0.45 11.99
CA CYS A 127 7.64 -1.46 11.33
C CYS A 127 8.28 -2.84 11.50
N LEU A 128 7.53 -3.78 12.06
CA LEU A 128 7.85 -5.20 12.04
C LEU A 128 7.02 -5.86 10.95
N LEU A 129 7.66 -6.29 9.88
CA LEU A 129 7.02 -7.07 8.83
C LEU A 129 7.18 -8.55 9.15
N HIS A 130 6.09 -9.29 9.14
CA HIS A 130 6.07 -10.74 9.17
C HIS A 130 5.61 -11.25 7.80
N TYR A 131 6.55 -11.72 7.00
CA TYR A 131 6.25 -12.37 5.72
C TYR A 131 6.13 -13.88 5.95
N VAL A 132 4.88 -14.34 5.96
CA VAL A 132 4.55 -15.73 6.27
C VAL A 132 4.82 -16.62 5.06
N GLU A 133 5.68 -17.61 5.22
CA GLU A 133 5.83 -18.68 4.25
C GLU A 133 4.66 -19.66 4.41
N HIS A 134 3.98 -19.98 3.32
CA HIS A 134 2.94 -21.01 3.36
C HIS A 134 3.61 -22.39 3.39
N ASP A 135 3.14 -23.24 4.30
CA ASP A 135 3.51 -24.65 4.32
C ASP A 135 3.02 -25.33 3.03
N GLU A 136 3.85 -26.22 2.47
CA GLU A 136 3.51 -27.02 1.28
C GLU A 136 2.22 -27.82 1.48
N ALA A 137 1.94 -28.27 2.71
CA ALA A 137 0.71 -28.98 3.05
C ALA A 137 -0.52 -28.08 2.96
N ASP A 138 -0.42 -26.83 3.40
CA ASP A 138 -1.52 -25.85 3.29
C ASP A 138 -1.74 -25.45 1.83
N ALA A 139 -0.68 -25.21 1.07
CA ALA A 139 -0.77 -24.94 -0.35
C ALA A 139 -1.42 -26.09 -1.12
N ALA A 140 -1.04 -27.35 -0.82
CA ALA A 140 -1.65 -28.54 -1.41
C ALA A 140 -3.13 -28.69 -1.04
N ARG A 141 -3.51 -28.37 0.19
CA ARG A 141 -4.90 -28.39 0.64
C ARG A 141 -5.75 -27.35 -0.11
N LEU A 142 -5.25 -26.15 -0.28
CA LEU A 142 -5.92 -25.05 -0.98
C LEU A 142 -6.07 -25.36 -2.49
N THR A 143 -5.01 -25.86 -3.13
CA THR A 143 -5.03 -26.25 -4.55
C THR A 143 -5.98 -27.42 -4.81
N GLY A 144 -6.21 -28.29 -3.81
CA GLY A 144 -7.19 -29.39 -3.87
C GLY A 144 -8.65 -28.94 -3.89
N THR A 145 -8.95 -27.70 -3.51
CA THR A 145 -10.31 -27.13 -3.55
C THR A 145 -10.78 -26.85 -4.99
N LEU A 146 -12.08 -26.68 -5.18
CA LEU A 146 -12.62 -26.30 -6.49
C LEU A 146 -12.02 -24.96 -6.97
N ALA A 147 -11.94 -23.98 -6.08
CA ALA A 147 -11.34 -22.67 -6.37
C ALA A 147 -9.86 -22.81 -6.75
N GLY A 148 -9.10 -23.64 -6.03
CA GLY A 148 -7.70 -23.91 -6.34
C GLY A 148 -7.50 -24.55 -7.71
N ARG A 149 -8.34 -25.51 -8.09
CA ARG A 149 -8.31 -26.13 -9.42
C ARG A 149 -8.66 -25.15 -10.54
N MET A 150 -9.63 -24.27 -10.31
CA MET A 150 -9.96 -23.21 -11.27
C MET A 150 -8.80 -22.18 -11.39
N GLY A 151 -8.18 -21.82 -10.29
CA GLY A 151 -7.07 -20.87 -10.25
C GLY A 151 -5.79 -21.41 -10.92
N SER A 152 -5.53 -22.74 -10.88
CA SER A 152 -4.38 -23.35 -11.51
C SER A 152 -4.39 -23.22 -13.05
N VAL A 153 -5.57 -23.16 -13.67
CA VAL A 153 -5.72 -22.96 -15.11
C VAL A 153 -5.27 -21.55 -15.54
N THR A 154 -5.41 -20.56 -14.65
CA THR A 154 -5.11 -19.14 -14.93
C THR A 154 -3.77 -18.67 -14.37
N GLY A 155 -3.00 -19.55 -13.70
CA GLY A 155 -1.78 -19.15 -12.96
C GLY A 155 -2.06 -18.30 -11.71
N TYR A 156 -3.34 -18.12 -11.37
CA TYR A 156 -3.76 -17.36 -10.19
C TYR A 156 -3.42 -18.08 -8.89
N SER A 157 -3.40 -19.41 -8.90
CA SER A 157 -3.17 -20.24 -7.71
C SER A 157 -1.77 -20.04 -7.11
N ASP A 158 -0.73 -19.91 -7.93
CA ASP A 158 0.66 -19.85 -7.44
C ASP A 158 0.93 -18.57 -6.65
N ALA A 159 0.37 -17.44 -7.06
CA ALA A 159 0.52 -16.18 -6.36
C ALA A 159 -0.38 -16.10 -5.12
N SER A 160 -1.65 -16.54 -5.24
CA SER A 160 -2.63 -16.42 -4.15
C SER A 160 -2.45 -17.47 -3.06
N TYR A 161 -2.09 -18.70 -3.42
CA TYR A 161 -1.90 -19.78 -2.44
C TYR A 161 -0.45 -19.95 -1.99
N GLY A 162 0.52 -19.45 -2.77
CA GLY A 162 1.92 -19.45 -2.38
C GLY A 162 2.34 -18.25 -1.53
N ASN A 163 1.44 -17.28 -1.29
CA ASN A 163 1.72 -16.01 -0.62
C ASN A 163 3.03 -15.37 -1.14
N ARG A 164 3.20 -15.34 -2.44
CA ARG A 164 4.38 -14.77 -3.08
C ARG A 164 4.03 -13.48 -3.80
N PHE A 165 4.86 -12.47 -3.60
CA PHE A 165 4.72 -11.23 -4.36
C PHE A 165 4.82 -11.53 -5.86
N ARG A 166 3.87 -10.99 -6.61
CA ARG A 166 3.93 -11.02 -8.07
C ARG A 166 4.99 -10.01 -8.52
N GLU A 167 6.07 -10.51 -9.05
CA GLU A 167 6.98 -9.68 -9.85
C GLU A 167 6.34 -9.52 -11.23
N ASP A 168 5.69 -8.40 -11.47
CA ASP A 168 5.21 -8.06 -12.80
C ASP A 168 6.39 -7.62 -13.67
N MET A 169 7.08 -8.59 -14.24
CA MET A 169 8.24 -8.38 -15.11
C MET A 169 7.87 -7.84 -16.50
N ARG A 170 6.58 -7.75 -16.84
CA ARG A 170 6.12 -7.32 -18.17
C ARG A 170 6.58 -5.91 -18.52
N PHE A 171 6.76 -5.07 -17.50
CA PHE A 171 7.21 -3.68 -17.67
C PHE A 171 8.69 -3.48 -17.34
N ILE A 172 9.43 -4.55 -17.05
CA ILE A 172 10.86 -4.50 -16.79
C ILE A 172 11.58 -4.89 -18.08
N GLY A 173 12.23 -3.92 -18.71
CA GLY A 173 12.99 -4.12 -19.91
C GLY A 173 14.26 -3.28 -19.94
N GLU A 174 15.24 -3.71 -20.67
CA GLU A 174 16.44 -2.92 -20.89
C GLU A 174 16.16 -1.75 -21.83
N LYS A 175 16.57 -0.56 -21.42
CA LYS A 175 16.50 0.63 -22.25
C LYS A 175 17.43 0.48 -23.46
N PRO A 176 16.91 0.49 -24.71
CA PRO A 176 17.74 0.38 -25.87
C PRO A 176 18.66 1.59 -26.04
N PRO A 177 19.85 1.44 -26.62
CA PRO A 177 20.80 2.56 -26.83
C PRO A 177 20.21 3.72 -27.63
N ARG A 178 19.26 3.44 -28.53
CA ARG A 178 18.59 4.44 -29.38
C ARG A 178 17.57 5.31 -28.62
N ALA A 179 17.12 4.91 -27.44
CA ALA A 179 16.18 5.70 -26.65
C ALA A 179 16.81 7.04 -26.25
N LYS A 180 16.10 8.14 -26.50
CA LYS A 180 16.55 9.49 -26.23
C LYS A 180 16.04 9.98 -24.89
N TYR A 181 16.90 10.68 -24.16
CA TYR A 181 16.52 11.33 -22.91
C TYR A 181 15.45 12.40 -23.17
N MET A 182 14.40 12.42 -22.36
CA MET A 182 13.34 13.43 -22.43
C MET A 182 13.39 14.40 -21.25
N MET A 183 13.30 13.85 -20.04
CA MET A 183 13.25 14.64 -18.81
C MET A 183 13.66 13.79 -17.60
N ALA A 184 13.84 14.44 -16.46
CA ALA A 184 13.93 13.78 -15.17
C ALA A 184 12.69 14.12 -14.33
N VAL A 185 12.26 13.18 -13.51
CA VAL A 185 11.19 13.37 -12.54
C VAL A 185 11.71 13.07 -11.15
N ARG A 186 11.31 13.90 -10.17
CA ARG A 186 11.53 13.62 -8.76
C ARG A 186 10.27 13.01 -8.18
N TYR A 187 10.43 11.89 -7.52
CA TYR A 187 9.36 11.18 -6.84
C TYR A 187 9.90 10.58 -5.54
N MET A 188 9.28 10.92 -4.41
CA MET A 188 9.68 10.48 -3.07
C MET A 188 11.17 10.73 -2.77
N GLY A 189 11.66 11.92 -3.13
CA GLY A 189 13.04 12.35 -2.93
C GLY A 189 14.06 11.81 -3.94
N GLU A 190 13.74 10.76 -4.68
CA GLU A 190 14.61 10.15 -5.70
C GLU A 190 14.38 10.77 -7.08
N ILE A 191 15.40 10.76 -7.92
CA ILE A 191 15.33 11.31 -9.29
C ILE A 191 15.43 10.17 -10.29
N TYR A 192 14.47 10.14 -11.22
CA TYR A 192 14.38 9.16 -12.30
C TYR A 192 14.47 9.85 -13.66
N ALA A 193 15.24 9.27 -14.58
CA ALA A 193 15.29 9.71 -15.96
C ALA A 193 14.22 9.02 -16.78
N ILE A 194 13.51 9.79 -17.61
CA ILE A 194 12.55 9.29 -18.59
C ILE A 194 13.20 9.37 -19.97
N TRP A 195 13.17 8.25 -20.67
CA TRP A 195 13.70 8.08 -22.00
C TRP A 195 12.59 7.65 -22.94
N CYS A 196 12.60 8.07 -24.19
CA CYS A 196 11.66 7.66 -25.22
C CYS A 196 12.37 6.95 -26.36
N ASP A 197 11.89 5.77 -26.72
CA ASP A 197 12.20 5.14 -27.97
C ASP A 197 11.10 5.50 -28.99
N TYR A 198 11.41 6.45 -29.85
CA TYR A 198 10.46 6.96 -30.86
C TYR A 198 10.14 5.93 -31.94
N THR A 199 10.94 4.87 -32.08
CA THR A 199 10.71 3.82 -33.08
C THR A 199 9.57 2.90 -32.64
N ASP A 200 9.61 2.48 -31.37
CA ASP A 200 8.64 1.54 -30.82
C ASP A 200 7.54 2.25 -30.01
N GLY A 201 7.66 3.57 -29.79
CA GLY A 201 6.72 4.35 -28.99
C GLY A 201 6.76 4.02 -27.50
N LEU A 202 7.87 3.45 -27.01
CA LEU A 202 8.01 3.01 -25.63
C LEU A 202 8.78 4.02 -24.79
N TYR A 203 8.34 4.15 -23.54
CA TYR A 203 9.02 4.94 -22.53
C TYR A 203 9.75 4.04 -21.55
N TYR A 204 10.98 4.44 -21.19
CA TYR A 204 11.82 3.75 -20.22
C TYR A 204 12.14 4.69 -19.06
N VAL A 205 12.02 4.18 -17.84
CA VAL A 205 12.32 4.92 -16.62
C VAL A 205 13.48 4.23 -15.90
N ASN A 206 14.49 4.98 -15.50
CA ASN A 206 15.59 4.45 -14.71
C ASN A 206 16.23 5.51 -13.81
N GLY A 207 17.02 5.10 -12.82
CA GLY A 207 17.74 6.00 -11.92
C GLY A 207 19.03 6.62 -12.50
N LYS A 208 19.37 6.35 -13.77
CA LYS A 208 20.58 6.88 -14.41
C LYS A 208 20.27 8.19 -15.13
N VAL A 209 20.32 9.30 -14.39
CA VAL A 209 20.08 10.64 -14.94
C VAL A 209 21.35 11.14 -15.63
N PRO A 210 21.25 11.67 -16.88
CA PRO A 210 22.40 12.27 -17.56
C PRO A 210 22.97 13.45 -16.77
N LYS A 211 24.30 13.62 -16.83
CA LYS A 211 24.94 14.81 -16.27
C LYS A 211 24.45 16.06 -17.01
N GLY A 212 24.00 17.07 -16.25
CA GLY A 212 23.46 18.32 -16.84
C GLY A 212 22.00 18.21 -17.26
N ALA A 213 21.24 17.28 -16.77
CA ALA A 213 19.79 17.20 -16.97
C ALA A 213 19.11 18.49 -16.43
N GLU A 214 18.70 19.38 -17.31
CA GLU A 214 18.18 20.71 -16.95
C GLU A 214 16.72 20.67 -16.49
N ASN A 215 15.94 19.69 -16.94
CA ASN A 215 14.50 19.63 -16.68
C ASN A 215 14.19 18.53 -15.68
N VAL A 216 14.10 18.89 -14.41
CA VAL A 216 13.62 18.02 -13.34
C VAL A 216 12.23 18.46 -12.93
N PHE A 217 11.27 17.56 -12.99
CA PHE A 217 9.88 17.82 -12.62
C PHE A 217 9.52 17.03 -11.37
N ALA A 218 8.78 17.66 -10.45
CA ALA A 218 8.26 17.00 -9.27
C ALA A 218 6.89 16.36 -9.57
N LEU A 219 6.73 15.08 -9.29
CA LEU A 219 5.45 14.38 -9.44
C LEU A 219 4.48 14.69 -8.29
N THR A 220 5.02 14.95 -7.09
CA THR A 220 4.23 15.33 -5.92
C THR A 220 4.54 16.77 -5.49
N ARG A 221 3.69 17.36 -4.65
CA ARG A 221 3.95 18.69 -4.08
C ARG A 221 5.13 18.66 -3.12
N ASP A 222 5.31 17.56 -2.41
CA ASP A 222 6.38 17.39 -1.41
C ASP A 222 7.75 17.28 -2.06
N ASP A 223 7.80 16.81 -3.31
CA ASP A 223 9.02 16.74 -4.11
C ASP A 223 9.36 18.06 -4.83
N ALA A 224 8.45 19.05 -4.81
CA ALA A 224 8.67 20.32 -5.46
C ALA A 224 9.73 21.15 -4.72
N SER A 225 10.67 21.71 -5.48
CA SER A 225 11.75 22.57 -4.97
C SER A 225 12.11 23.63 -6.01
N VAL A 226 13.06 24.51 -5.66
CA VAL A 226 13.59 25.51 -6.60
C VAL A 226 14.12 24.85 -7.88
N ASN A 227 14.65 23.63 -7.77
CA ASN A 227 15.23 22.87 -8.87
C ASN A 227 14.31 21.77 -9.43
N ALA A 228 13.07 21.67 -8.96
CA ALA A 228 12.12 20.67 -9.43
C ALA A 228 10.71 21.25 -9.49
N ILE A 229 10.27 21.58 -10.70
CA ILE A 229 9.00 22.24 -10.95
C ILE A 229 7.87 21.21 -10.87
N ALA A 230 6.83 21.50 -10.07
CA ALA A 230 5.67 20.64 -9.97
C ALA A 230 4.96 20.50 -11.32
N LEU A 231 4.81 19.28 -11.80
CA LEU A 231 4.02 18.96 -12.99
C LEU A 231 2.54 19.30 -12.72
N ARG A 232 2.05 20.35 -13.38
CA ARG A 232 0.62 20.63 -13.35
C ARG A 232 -0.09 19.67 -14.31
N ARG A 233 -1.22 19.10 -13.89
CA ARG A 233 -2.09 18.20 -14.68
C ARG A 233 -2.63 18.78 -16.00
N THR A 234 -2.25 20.01 -16.38
CA THR A 234 -2.78 20.75 -17.52
C THR A 234 -2.12 20.41 -18.87
N SER A 235 -1.05 19.65 -18.88
CA SER A 235 -0.46 19.19 -20.14
C SER A 235 -1.05 17.83 -20.52
N LYS A 236 -1.89 17.77 -21.55
CA LYS A 236 -2.49 16.53 -22.09
C LYS A 236 -1.43 15.48 -22.45
N ALA A 237 -0.22 15.91 -22.85
CA ALA A 237 0.88 15.01 -23.17
C ALA A 237 1.49 14.33 -21.94
N LEU A 238 1.40 14.93 -20.76
CA LEU A 238 1.92 14.36 -19.52
C LEU A 238 0.87 13.55 -18.75
N ALA A 239 -0.42 13.86 -18.93
CA ALA A 239 -1.51 13.04 -18.40
C ALA A 239 -1.47 11.61 -18.97
N SER A 240 -1.10 11.45 -20.24
CA SER A 240 -0.97 10.13 -20.88
C SER A 240 0.21 9.30 -20.34
N ILE A 241 1.19 9.91 -19.68
CA ILE A 241 2.34 9.20 -19.07
C ILE A 241 2.02 8.77 -17.63
N VAL A 242 1.12 9.48 -16.96
CA VAL A 242 0.75 9.22 -15.55
C VAL A 242 -0.46 8.30 -15.43
N ASP A 243 -1.26 8.18 -16.49
CA ASP A 243 -2.46 7.32 -16.54
C ASP A 243 -2.17 5.93 -17.17
N MET A 244 -0.91 5.60 -17.45
CA MET A 244 -0.42 4.26 -17.79
C MET A 244 0.17 3.58 -16.54
#